data_5314f8e4f2ebb85a390b65b0a3701188
#
_entry.id   5314f8e4f2ebb85a390b65b0a3701188
#
_cell.length_a   1.000
_cell.length_b   1.000
_cell.length_c   1.000
_cell.angle_alpha   90.00
_cell.angle_beta   90.00
_cell.angle_gamma   90.00
#
_symmetry.space_group_name_H-M   'P 1'
#
loop_
_entity.id
_entity.type
_entity.pdbx_description
1 polymer ?
#
loop_
_entity_poly.entity_id
_entity_poly.type
_entity_poly.pdbx_seq_one_letter_code
_entity_poly.pdbx_strand_id
1 'polypeptide(L)'
;NSEIFKVCNYIRQKIEDQPNYYSVKPYCITLSGETDEKHRDYKIIEGKEPPPKGYGRRIIISTNVAESSITFTDLVYVIDTGLRYEKYYDPKKYAYVGGKVYIARANIEQRCGRTGRTNPGVCIKMYTKAQYENQFQQYPSPEIETADITDSVLRILNLPFVGGNMINAYKLLNQFITPPSKPYLDR
;
A
#
# COMPACT_ATOMS: atom_id res chain seq x y z
N ASN A 1 4.83 -2.48 -9.58
CA ASN A 1 4.35 -1.53 -10.61
C ASN A 1 3.90 -2.24 -11.90
N SER A 2 4.62 -3.29 -12.39
CA SER A 2 4.25 -3.95 -13.67
C SER A 2 2.82 -4.51 -13.72
N GLU A 3 2.27 -4.96 -12.60
CA GLU A 3 0.91 -5.54 -12.56
C GLU A 3 -0.18 -4.50 -12.77
N ILE A 4 -0.07 -3.31 -12.16
CA ILE A 4 -1.08 -2.25 -12.35
C ILE A 4 -1.16 -1.81 -13.81
N PHE A 5 -0.01 -1.76 -14.51
CA PHE A 5 0.03 -1.46 -15.94
C PHE A 5 -0.63 -2.56 -16.78
N LYS A 6 -0.36 -3.85 -16.47
CA LYS A 6 -0.99 -4.98 -17.17
C LYS A 6 -2.50 -4.96 -17.02
N VAL A 7 -3.01 -4.74 -15.82
CA VAL A 7 -4.45 -4.66 -15.55
C VAL A 7 -5.08 -3.46 -16.27
N CYS A 8 -4.45 -2.29 -16.21
CA CYS A 8 -4.95 -1.09 -16.89
C CYS A 8 -4.98 -1.27 -18.42
N ASN A 9 -3.94 -1.87 -19.00
CA ASN A 9 -3.90 -2.16 -20.45
C ASN A 9 -4.97 -3.19 -20.84
N TYR A 10 -5.17 -4.23 -20.05
CA TYR A 10 -6.25 -5.20 -20.29
C TYR A 10 -7.63 -4.52 -20.26
N ILE A 11 -7.88 -3.65 -19.30
CA ILE A 11 -9.14 -2.89 -19.22
C ILE A 11 -9.31 -1.99 -20.45
N ARG A 12 -8.27 -1.27 -20.88
CA ARG A 12 -8.30 -0.42 -22.08
C ARG A 12 -8.65 -1.23 -23.32
N GLN A 13 -8.01 -2.39 -23.50
CA GLN A 13 -8.31 -3.28 -24.61
C GLN A 13 -9.77 -3.75 -24.58
N LYS A 14 -10.27 -4.16 -23.44
CA LYS A 14 -11.69 -4.57 -23.29
C LYS A 14 -12.68 -3.45 -23.59
N ILE A 15 -12.34 -2.22 -23.27
CA ILE A 15 -13.17 -1.05 -23.61
C ILE A 15 -13.17 -0.81 -25.14
N GLU A 16 -12.02 -1.00 -25.80
CA GLU A 16 -11.89 -0.86 -27.26
C GLU A 16 -12.61 -1.99 -28.02
N ASP A 17 -12.55 -3.22 -27.52
CA ASP A 17 -13.24 -4.38 -28.10
C ASP A 17 -14.79 -4.25 -28.05
N GLN A 18 -15.33 -3.35 -27.21
CA GLN A 18 -16.77 -3.17 -27.00
C GLN A 18 -17.21 -1.70 -27.18
N PRO A 19 -16.97 -1.08 -28.35
CA PRO A 19 -17.16 0.37 -28.54
C PRO A 19 -18.61 0.83 -28.35
N ASN A 20 -19.59 -0.02 -28.58
CA ASN A 20 -21.01 0.29 -28.48
C ASN A 20 -21.63 0.05 -27.08
N TYR A 21 -20.85 -0.52 -26.16
CA TYR A 21 -21.34 -0.83 -24.80
C TYR A 21 -21.35 0.43 -23.89
N TYR A 22 -20.46 1.37 -24.20
CA TYR A 22 -20.30 2.58 -23.38
C TYR A 22 -20.75 3.82 -24.17
N SER A 23 -21.72 4.55 -23.62
CA SER A 23 -22.10 5.88 -24.15
C SER A 23 -20.94 6.88 -24.04
N VAL A 24 -20.10 6.73 -22.99
CA VAL A 24 -18.86 7.48 -22.78
C VAL A 24 -17.79 6.51 -22.28
N LYS A 25 -16.63 6.48 -22.94
CA LYS A 25 -15.54 5.54 -22.60
C LYS A 25 -14.99 5.80 -21.20
N PRO A 26 -14.72 4.76 -20.41
CA PRO A 26 -13.97 4.88 -19.18
C PRO A 26 -12.49 5.20 -19.44
N TYR A 27 -11.90 6.06 -18.63
CA TYR A 27 -10.48 6.40 -18.67
C TYR A 27 -9.71 5.64 -17.60
N CYS A 28 -8.83 4.72 -18.01
CA CYS A 28 -8.05 3.91 -17.08
C CYS A 28 -6.68 4.54 -16.83
N ILE A 29 -6.35 4.75 -15.55
CA ILE A 29 -5.13 5.40 -15.06
C ILE A 29 -4.44 4.49 -14.06
N THR A 30 -3.11 4.49 -14.06
CA THR A 30 -2.30 3.80 -13.05
C THR A 30 -1.78 4.77 -12.00
N LEU A 31 -1.72 4.32 -10.74
CA LEU A 31 -1.20 5.09 -9.62
C LEU A 31 -0.22 4.26 -8.79
N SER A 32 0.99 4.74 -8.66
CA SER A 32 2.04 4.14 -7.83
C SER A 32 2.86 5.21 -7.13
N GLY A 33 3.76 4.83 -6.22
CA GLY A 33 4.68 5.76 -5.58
C GLY A 33 5.67 6.47 -6.52
N GLU A 34 5.76 6.02 -7.78
CA GLU A 34 6.58 6.64 -8.83
C GLU A 34 5.77 7.60 -9.71
N THR A 35 4.46 7.71 -9.48
CA THR A 35 3.60 8.60 -10.28
C THR A 35 3.92 10.04 -9.93
N ASP A 36 4.34 10.82 -10.94
CA ASP A 36 4.68 12.24 -10.75
C ASP A 36 3.41 13.06 -10.44
N GLU A 37 3.41 13.73 -9.30
CA GLU A 37 2.30 14.59 -8.84
C GLU A 37 2.03 15.78 -9.77
N LYS A 38 3.02 16.20 -10.56
CA LYS A 38 2.87 17.26 -11.57
C LYS A 38 2.22 16.76 -12.85
N HIS A 39 2.19 15.44 -13.07
CA HIS A 39 1.60 14.86 -14.27
C HIS A 39 0.08 15.07 -14.30
N ARG A 40 -0.47 15.27 -15.50
CA ARG A 40 -1.90 15.48 -15.70
C ARG A 40 -2.76 14.35 -15.12
N ASP A 41 -2.32 13.11 -15.27
CA ASP A 41 -3.04 11.94 -14.74
C ASP A 41 -3.21 12.00 -13.23
N TYR A 42 -2.23 12.51 -12.49
CA TYR A 42 -2.35 12.69 -11.03
C TYR A 42 -3.45 13.70 -10.69
N LYS A 43 -3.54 14.82 -11.42
CA LYS A 43 -4.61 15.81 -11.24
C LYS A 43 -5.99 15.27 -11.59
N ILE A 44 -6.06 14.40 -12.63
CA ILE A 44 -7.30 13.69 -12.98
C ILE A 44 -7.69 12.71 -11.86
N ILE A 45 -6.73 12.00 -11.26
CA ILE A 45 -6.95 11.10 -10.12
C ILE A 45 -7.56 11.86 -8.94
N GLU A 46 -7.01 13.01 -8.60
CA GLU A 46 -7.51 13.86 -7.51
C GLU A 46 -8.87 14.55 -7.83
N GLY A 47 -9.32 14.50 -9.08
CA GLY A 47 -10.54 15.19 -9.53
C GLY A 47 -10.36 16.70 -9.78
N LYS A 48 -9.12 17.17 -9.83
CA LYS A 48 -8.78 18.58 -10.13
C LYS A 48 -8.88 18.89 -11.64
N GLU A 49 -8.72 17.89 -12.48
CA GLU A 49 -8.89 17.99 -13.93
C GLU A 49 -9.84 16.89 -14.43
N PRO A 50 -10.65 17.16 -15.48
CA PRO A 50 -11.49 16.15 -16.08
C PRO A 50 -10.67 15.15 -16.91
N PRO A 51 -11.18 13.93 -17.14
CA PRO A 51 -10.62 13.02 -18.13
C PRO A 51 -10.54 13.67 -19.52
N PRO A 52 -9.71 13.14 -20.44
CA PRO A 52 -9.62 13.64 -21.81
C PRO A 52 -10.98 13.62 -22.52
N LYS A 53 -11.13 14.47 -23.55
CA LYS A 53 -12.37 14.54 -24.35
C LYS A 53 -12.76 13.15 -24.88
N GLY A 54 -14.01 12.78 -24.73
CA GLY A 54 -14.53 11.45 -25.10
C GLY A 54 -14.50 10.40 -23.98
N TYR A 55 -13.91 10.74 -22.84
CA TYR A 55 -13.91 9.91 -21.65
C TYR A 55 -14.73 10.57 -20.53
N GLY A 56 -15.44 9.76 -19.74
CA GLY A 56 -16.25 10.27 -18.63
C GLY A 56 -15.87 9.67 -17.28
N ARG A 57 -15.96 8.35 -17.14
CA ARG A 57 -15.65 7.67 -15.89
C ARG A 57 -14.16 7.39 -15.75
N ARG A 58 -13.62 7.54 -14.54
CA ARG A 58 -12.24 7.16 -14.21
C ARG A 58 -12.19 5.75 -13.62
N ILE A 59 -11.20 4.97 -14.04
CA ILE A 59 -10.83 3.69 -13.43
C ILE A 59 -9.38 3.83 -13.00
N ILE A 60 -9.13 3.79 -11.69
CA ILE A 60 -7.80 3.99 -11.12
C ILE A 60 -7.27 2.64 -10.62
N ILE A 61 -6.19 2.16 -11.24
CA ILE A 61 -5.50 0.94 -10.80
C ILE A 61 -4.29 1.35 -9.99
N SER A 62 -4.32 1.04 -8.70
CA SER A 62 -3.33 1.56 -7.76
C SER A 62 -2.59 0.48 -6.99
N THR A 63 -1.36 0.81 -6.59
CA THR A 63 -0.67 0.15 -5.48
C THR A 63 -1.26 0.62 -4.15
N ASN A 64 -0.67 0.21 -3.02
CA ASN A 64 -1.06 0.67 -1.68
C ASN A 64 -0.87 2.18 -1.44
N VAL A 65 -0.26 2.93 -2.37
CA VAL A 65 -0.13 4.39 -2.29
C VAL A 65 -1.48 5.10 -2.18
N ALA A 66 -2.54 4.55 -2.78
CA ALA A 66 -3.90 5.08 -2.68
C ALA A 66 -4.51 4.95 -1.27
N GLU A 67 -3.91 4.16 -0.40
CA GLU A 67 -4.43 3.90 0.95
C GLU A 67 -4.34 5.12 1.86
N SER A 68 -3.27 5.92 1.74
CA SER A 68 -3.02 7.08 2.62
C SER A 68 -2.64 8.37 1.91
N SER A 69 -1.96 8.29 0.76
CA SER A 69 -1.22 9.44 0.20
C SER A 69 -2.05 10.38 -0.68
N ILE A 70 -3.24 9.99 -1.10
CA ILE A 70 -4.06 10.76 -2.05
C ILE A 70 -5.48 10.94 -1.53
N THR A 71 -6.06 12.10 -1.80
CA THR A 71 -7.46 12.39 -1.53
C THR A 71 -8.27 12.25 -2.83
N PHE A 72 -9.26 11.37 -2.82
CA PHE A 72 -10.22 11.21 -3.90
C PHE A 72 -11.49 12.00 -3.53
N THR A 73 -11.97 12.83 -4.44
CA THR A 73 -13.14 13.69 -4.16
C THR A 73 -14.47 13.03 -4.49
N ASP A 74 -14.50 12.10 -5.43
CA ASP A 74 -15.71 11.54 -6.02
C ASP A 74 -15.63 10.01 -6.28
N LEU A 75 -14.87 9.31 -5.45
CA LEU A 75 -14.72 7.87 -5.56
C LEU A 75 -15.99 7.16 -5.07
N VAL A 76 -16.65 6.42 -5.96
CA VAL A 76 -17.89 5.69 -5.65
C VAL A 76 -17.61 4.22 -5.36
N TYR A 77 -16.68 3.60 -6.08
CA TYR A 77 -16.37 2.18 -5.93
C TYR A 77 -14.91 1.98 -5.55
N VAL A 78 -14.67 1.12 -4.57
CA VAL A 78 -13.35 0.54 -4.26
C VAL A 78 -13.44 -0.97 -4.49
N ILE A 79 -12.47 -1.52 -5.21
CA ILE A 79 -12.29 -2.97 -5.36
C ILE A 79 -11.00 -3.32 -4.62
N ASP A 80 -11.12 -4.00 -3.49
CA ASP A 80 -9.98 -4.36 -2.65
C ASP A 80 -9.61 -5.82 -2.79
N THR A 81 -8.38 -6.07 -3.23
CA THR A 81 -7.83 -7.42 -3.39
C THR A 81 -7.41 -8.07 -2.07
N GLY A 82 -7.31 -7.30 -0.98
CA GLY A 82 -6.79 -7.76 0.30
C GLY A 82 -5.29 -8.02 0.32
N LEU A 83 -4.56 -7.64 -0.74
CA LEU A 83 -3.14 -7.93 -0.89
C LEU A 83 -2.31 -6.65 -0.98
N ARG A 84 -1.05 -6.77 -0.56
CA ARG A 84 0.03 -5.80 -0.83
C ARG A 84 1.31 -6.53 -1.19
N TYR A 85 2.22 -5.87 -1.88
CA TYR A 85 3.59 -6.32 -1.99
C TYR A 85 4.37 -5.76 -0.79
N GLU A 86 5.00 -6.64 -0.02
CA GLU A 86 5.80 -6.28 1.14
C GLU A 86 7.23 -6.75 0.95
N LYS A 87 8.17 -5.89 1.31
CA LYS A 87 9.58 -6.25 1.46
C LYS A 87 9.88 -6.34 2.94
N TYR A 88 10.44 -7.45 3.37
CA TYR A 88 10.94 -7.64 4.73
C TYR A 88 12.37 -8.12 4.69
N TYR A 89 13.10 -7.79 5.71
CA TYR A 89 14.47 -8.23 5.83
C TYR A 89 14.52 -9.66 6.39
N ASP A 90 15.20 -10.57 5.69
CA ASP A 90 15.43 -11.95 6.15
C ASP A 90 16.82 -12.01 6.82
N PRO A 91 16.87 -12.10 8.17
CA PRO A 91 18.15 -12.10 8.87
C PRO A 91 19.04 -13.30 8.55
N LYS A 92 18.47 -14.42 8.13
CA LYS A 92 19.25 -15.61 7.75
C LYS A 92 19.91 -15.45 6.38
N LYS A 93 19.31 -14.66 5.51
CA LYS A 93 19.84 -14.42 4.15
C LYS A 93 20.61 -13.12 4.04
N TYR A 94 20.62 -12.28 5.09
CA TYR A 94 21.19 -10.92 5.06
C TYR A 94 20.67 -10.11 3.86
N ALA A 95 19.41 -10.27 3.51
CA ALA A 95 18.83 -9.66 2.32
C ALA A 95 17.35 -9.32 2.51
N TYR A 96 16.90 -8.30 1.79
CA TYR A 96 15.48 -8.05 1.66
C TYR A 96 14.86 -9.07 0.71
N VAL A 97 13.84 -9.76 1.19
CA VAL A 97 12.96 -10.61 0.40
C VAL A 97 11.59 -9.96 0.29
N GLY A 98 10.90 -10.21 -0.81
CA GLY A 98 9.61 -9.59 -1.04
C GLY A 98 8.59 -10.55 -1.63
N GLY A 99 7.33 -10.30 -1.32
CA GLY A 99 6.23 -11.11 -1.81
C GLY A 99 4.88 -10.44 -1.62
N LYS A 100 3.84 -11.06 -2.17
CA LYS A 100 2.46 -10.67 -1.89
C LYS A 100 2.04 -11.24 -0.55
N VAL A 101 1.52 -10.38 0.31
CA VAL A 101 0.98 -10.75 1.61
C VAL A 101 -0.42 -10.18 1.78
N TYR A 102 -1.21 -10.78 2.66
CA TYR A 102 -2.48 -10.19 3.07
C TYR A 102 -2.22 -8.91 3.87
N ILE A 103 -3.03 -7.89 3.63
CA ILE A 103 -3.02 -6.66 4.41
C ILE A 103 -3.68 -6.88 5.78
N ALA A 104 -3.45 -5.99 6.72
CA ALA A 104 -4.18 -6.00 7.97
C ALA A 104 -5.62 -5.49 7.80
N ARG A 105 -6.52 -5.85 8.71
CA ARG A 105 -7.92 -5.38 8.72
C ARG A 105 -8.01 -3.86 8.79
N ALA A 106 -7.14 -3.23 9.57
CA ALA A 106 -7.02 -1.77 9.64
C ALA A 106 -6.73 -1.14 8.26
N ASN A 107 -5.89 -1.77 7.42
CA ASN A 107 -5.62 -1.30 6.06
C ASN A 107 -6.85 -1.46 5.15
N ILE A 108 -7.63 -2.56 5.32
CA ILE A 108 -8.88 -2.76 4.59
C ILE A 108 -9.86 -1.62 4.90
N GLU A 109 -10.01 -1.26 6.17
CA GLU A 109 -10.87 -0.15 6.58
C GLU A 109 -10.41 1.18 5.98
N GLN A 110 -9.11 1.44 5.93
CA GLN A 110 -8.55 2.62 5.27
C GLN A 110 -8.84 2.64 3.78
N ARG A 111 -8.67 1.50 3.07
CA ARG A 111 -8.98 1.39 1.64
C ARG A 111 -10.46 1.57 1.36
N CYS A 112 -11.32 0.89 2.10
CA CYS A 112 -12.78 1.06 1.97
C CYS A 112 -13.22 2.48 2.31
N GLY A 113 -12.60 3.11 3.29
CA GLY A 113 -12.85 4.50 3.67
C GLY A 113 -12.41 5.56 2.65
N ARG A 114 -11.83 5.15 1.51
CA ARG A 114 -11.56 6.06 0.38
C ARG A 114 -12.83 6.43 -0.38
N THR A 115 -13.87 5.60 -0.33
CA THR A 115 -15.22 5.90 -0.83
C THR A 115 -16.13 6.44 0.29
N GLY A 116 -17.27 6.97 -0.04
CA GLY A 116 -18.26 7.44 0.94
C GLY A 116 -17.94 8.80 1.59
N ARG A 117 -17.00 9.58 1.06
CA ARG A 117 -16.64 10.90 1.63
C ARG A 117 -17.60 12.01 1.19
N THR A 118 -17.91 12.06 -0.08
CA THR A 118 -18.78 13.10 -0.69
C THR A 118 -20.10 12.53 -1.16
N ASN A 119 -20.11 11.28 -1.59
CA ASN A 119 -21.28 10.55 -2.05
C ASN A 119 -21.28 9.15 -1.46
N PRO A 120 -22.45 8.48 -1.33
CA PRO A 120 -22.52 7.08 -0.96
C PRO A 120 -21.61 6.22 -1.85
N GLY A 121 -20.86 5.29 -1.24
CA GLY A 121 -19.92 4.47 -1.97
C GLY A 121 -19.94 3.01 -1.55
N VAL A 122 -19.37 2.16 -2.38
CA VAL A 122 -19.33 0.70 -2.19
C VAL A 122 -17.91 0.20 -2.22
N CYS A 123 -17.52 -0.61 -1.22
CA CYS A 123 -16.26 -1.34 -1.20
C CYS A 123 -16.52 -2.82 -1.49
N ILE A 124 -16.00 -3.29 -2.63
CA ILE A 124 -16.09 -4.68 -3.07
C ILE A 124 -14.82 -5.41 -2.64
N LYS A 125 -14.96 -6.40 -1.76
CA LYS A 125 -13.86 -7.20 -1.23
C LYS A 125 -13.68 -8.45 -2.09
N MET A 126 -12.48 -8.68 -2.65
CA MET A 126 -12.17 -9.82 -3.51
C MET A 126 -11.62 -11.02 -2.71
N TYR A 127 -12.07 -11.19 -1.49
CA TYR A 127 -11.70 -12.29 -0.60
C TYR A 127 -12.93 -12.74 0.21
N THR A 128 -12.90 -13.98 0.66
CA THR A 128 -14.00 -14.57 1.42
C THR A 128 -14.02 -14.09 2.88
N LYS A 129 -15.18 -14.23 3.54
CA LYS A 129 -15.31 -13.98 4.97
C LYS A 129 -14.36 -14.87 5.78
N ALA A 130 -14.23 -16.13 5.40
CA ALA A 130 -13.32 -17.08 6.05
C ALA A 130 -11.84 -16.65 5.93
N GLN A 131 -11.41 -16.14 4.77
CA GLN A 131 -10.07 -15.57 4.61
C GLN A 131 -9.87 -14.34 5.52
N TYR A 132 -10.86 -13.44 5.55
CA TYR A 132 -10.81 -12.26 6.40
C TYR A 132 -10.68 -12.62 7.88
N GLU A 133 -11.44 -13.60 8.35
CA GLU A 133 -11.43 -14.00 9.76
C GLU A 133 -10.18 -14.77 10.17
N ASN A 134 -9.61 -15.59 9.28
CA ASN A 134 -8.52 -16.52 9.63
C ASN A 134 -7.14 -16.11 9.14
N GLN A 135 -7.03 -15.24 8.13
CA GLN A 135 -5.75 -14.93 7.47
C GLN A 135 -5.33 -13.45 7.61
N PHE A 136 -6.28 -12.54 7.91
CA PHE A 136 -5.97 -11.13 8.04
C PHE A 136 -5.72 -10.77 9.51
N GLN A 137 -4.52 -10.26 9.78
CA GLN A 137 -4.18 -9.72 11.10
C GLN A 137 -5.00 -8.45 11.38
N GLN A 138 -5.19 -8.11 12.65
CA GLN A 138 -5.91 -6.90 13.03
C GLN A 138 -5.15 -5.63 12.64
N TYR A 139 -3.85 -5.60 12.90
CA TYR A 139 -2.95 -4.49 12.60
C TYR A 139 -1.73 -4.97 11.81
N PRO A 140 -1.07 -4.10 11.02
CA PRO A 140 0.19 -4.45 10.38
C PRO A 140 1.29 -4.67 11.41
N SER A 141 2.24 -5.57 11.11
CA SER A 141 3.43 -5.73 11.94
C SER A 141 4.23 -4.43 12.00
N PRO A 142 4.76 -4.06 13.18
CA PRO A 142 5.65 -2.93 13.32
C PRO A 142 6.90 -3.05 12.42
N GLU A 143 7.36 -1.93 11.88
CA GLU A 143 8.51 -1.92 10.97
C GLU A 143 9.78 -2.49 11.62
N ILE A 144 9.94 -2.30 12.92
CA ILE A 144 11.08 -2.83 13.70
C ILE A 144 11.18 -4.36 13.66
N GLU A 145 10.09 -5.06 13.34
CA GLU A 145 10.05 -6.52 13.20
C GLU A 145 10.32 -6.98 11.75
N THR A 146 10.33 -6.07 10.79
CA THR A 146 10.40 -6.41 9.36
C THR A 146 11.55 -5.73 8.62
N ALA A 147 12.14 -4.69 9.19
CA ALA A 147 13.26 -3.95 8.59
C ALA A 147 14.62 -4.44 9.07
N ASP A 148 15.66 -4.09 8.31
CA ASP A 148 17.05 -4.15 8.80
C ASP A 148 17.25 -3.04 9.82
N ILE A 149 17.51 -3.41 11.07
CA ILE A 149 17.70 -2.47 12.18
C ILE A 149 19.17 -2.08 12.42
N THR A 150 20.09 -2.52 11.57
CA THR A 150 21.54 -2.31 11.76
C THR A 150 21.86 -0.82 11.95
N ASP A 151 21.38 0.04 11.05
CA ASP A 151 21.60 1.50 11.17
C ASP A 151 21.00 2.09 12.45
N SER A 152 19.84 1.59 12.85
CA SER A 152 19.16 2.02 14.09
C SER A 152 19.98 1.64 15.31
N VAL A 153 20.53 0.43 15.34
CA VAL A 153 21.42 -0.03 16.42
C VAL A 153 22.70 0.80 16.46
N LEU A 154 23.32 1.09 15.32
CA LEU A 154 24.51 1.94 15.24
C LEU A 154 24.24 3.36 15.77
N ARG A 155 23.09 3.94 15.44
CA ARG A 155 22.68 5.24 15.99
C ARG A 155 22.49 5.20 17.50
N ILE A 156 21.87 4.14 18.02
CA ILE A 156 21.69 3.92 19.46
C ILE A 156 23.02 3.82 20.17
N LEU A 157 23.99 3.08 19.61
CA LEU A 157 25.33 2.94 20.17
C LEU A 157 26.05 4.29 20.30
N ASN A 158 25.79 5.23 19.39
CA ASN A 158 26.38 6.57 19.42
C ASN A 158 25.71 7.53 20.44
N LEU A 159 24.64 7.11 21.11
CA LEU A 159 24.03 7.94 22.15
C LEU A 159 24.97 8.05 23.36
N PRO A 160 25.17 9.25 23.94
CA PRO A 160 26.13 9.47 25.05
C PRO A 160 25.89 8.56 26.26
N PHE A 161 24.63 8.29 26.59
CA PHE A 161 24.28 7.44 27.74
C PHE A 161 24.38 5.94 27.45
N VAL A 162 24.49 5.55 26.19
CA VAL A 162 24.76 4.16 25.77
C VAL A 162 26.25 3.90 25.72
N GLY A 163 27.03 4.91 25.30
CA GLY A 163 28.50 4.92 25.36
C GLY A 163 29.17 3.83 24.51
N GLY A 164 28.61 3.48 23.37
CA GLY A 164 29.14 2.40 22.50
C GLY A 164 28.96 0.98 23.06
N ASN A 165 28.26 0.81 24.16
CA ASN A 165 28.12 -0.47 24.82
C ASN A 165 26.89 -1.25 24.32
N MET A 166 27.13 -2.42 23.72
CA MET A 166 26.08 -3.28 23.16
C MET A 166 25.06 -3.73 24.21
N ILE A 167 25.47 -3.99 25.45
CA ILE A 167 24.57 -4.41 26.54
C ILE A 167 23.57 -3.28 26.87
N ASN A 168 24.09 -2.03 26.90
CA ASN A 168 23.22 -0.88 27.14
C ASN A 168 22.27 -0.61 25.97
N ALA A 169 22.74 -0.78 24.73
CA ALA A 169 21.91 -0.70 23.53
C ALA A 169 20.80 -1.77 23.56
N TYR A 170 21.15 -3.01 23.89
CA TYR A 170 20.20 -4.09 24.02
C TYR A 170 19.14 -3.82 25.10
N LYS A 171 19.57 -3.32 26.27
CA LYS A 171 18.63 -2.93 27.35
C LYS A 171 17.67 -1.84 26.90
N LEU A 172 18.16 -0.84 26.13
CA LEU A 172 17.32 0.22 25.60
C LEU A 172 16.33 -0.32 24.57
N LEU A 173 16.75 -1.16 23.64
CA LEU A 173 15.87 -1.76 22.63
C LEU A 173 14.74 -2.59 23.25
N ASN A 174 15.03 -3.30 24.35
CA ASN A 174 14.01 -4.06 25.08
C ASN A 174 13.00 -3.19 25.85
N GLN A 175 13.24 -1.88 25.98
CA GLN A 175 12.30 -0.94 26.58
C GLN A 175 11.35 -0.30 25.56
N PHE A 176 11.53 -0.57 24.27
CA PHE A 176 10.61 -0.10 23.23
C PHE A 176 9.24 -0.74 23.39
N ILE A 177 8.19 -0.03 22.96
CA ILE A 177 6.80 -0.53 22.99
C ILE A 177 6.69 -1.87 22.28
N THR A 178 7.41 -2.03 21.15
CA THR A 178 7.60 -3.30 20.46
C THR A 178 9.11 -3.53 20.32
N PRO A 179 9.70 -4.38 21.16
CA PRO A 179 11.12 -4.73 21.04
C PRO A 179 11.38 -5.52 19.75
N PRO A 180 12.55 -5.35 19.12
CA PRO A 180 12.94 -6.19 17.99
C PRO A 180 13.01 -7.66 18.41
N SER A 181 12.64 -8.57 17.51
CA SER A 181 12.70 -10.01 17.78
C SER A 181 14.15 -10.49 17.91
N LYS A 182 14.37 -11.57 18.68
CA LYS A 182 15.73 -12.14 18.88
C LYS A 182 16.54 -12.35 17.61
N PRO A 183 16.00 -12.89 16.50
CA PRO A 183 16.80 -13.06 15.28
C PRO A 183 17.38 -11.77 14.70
N TYR A 184 16.88 -10.61 15.08
CA TYR A 184 17.38 -9.30 14.68
C TYR A 184 18.41 -8.73 15.67
N LEU A 185 18.47 -9.26 16.89
CA LEU A 185 19.35 -8.81 17.97
C LEU A 185 20.60 -9.66 18.11
N ASP A 186 20.55 -10.94 17.70
CA ASP A 186 21.64 -11.93 17.86
C ASP A 186 22.66 -11.89 16.69
N ARG A 187 22.90 -10.70 16.13
CA ARG A 187 23.84 -10.46 15.01
C ARG A 187 25.13 -9.82 15.42
#